data_592875f4dd2a03ebcc8de9638435e0f3
#
_entry.id   592875f4dd2a03ebcc8de9638435e0f3
#
_cell.length_a   1.000
_cell.length_b   1.000
_cell.length_c   1.000
_cell.angle_alpha   90.00
_cell.angle_beta   90.00
_cell.angle_gamma   90.00
#
_symmetry.space_group_name_H-M   'P 1'
#
loop_
_entity.id
_entity.type
_entity.pdbx_description
1 polymer ?
#
loop_
_entity_poly.entity_id
_entity_poly.type
_entity_poly.pdbx_seq_one_letter_code
_entity_poly.pdbx_strand_id
1 'polypeptide(L)'
;GAPKLPAARINLPIQRNLKHPTTFVVEAGGKESETFYEVKTTKKFSLADVQEIQKLIQAHSDYSGKEFKAGKTYSLVMLRPTTGRTHQLRVHMNYLGTPIVGDRVYGSAKPNTTDRLYLHAASLEITIPESRRVTFTTDLPPEFQIFNQ
;
A
#
# COMPACT_ATOMS: atom_id res chain seq x y z
N GLY A 1 -3.32 -7.60 -6.99
CA GLY A 1 -2.49 -7.86 -8.16
C GLY A 1 -1.02 -7.95 -7.82
N ALA A 2 -0.21 -8.21 -8.84
CA ALA A 2 1.25 -8.23 -8.72
C ALA A 2 1.85 -7.19 -9.66
N PRO A 3 2.79 -6.34 -9.20
CA PRO A 3 3.58 -5.50 -10.09
C PRO A 3 4.32 -6.34 -11.16
N LYS A 4 4.53 -5.78 -12.34
CA LYS A 4 5.19 -6.49 -13.46
C LYS A 4 6.64 -6.85 -13.17
N LEU A 5 7.35 -6.01 -12.41
CA LEU A 5 8.73 -6.23 -11.99
C LEU A 5 8.77 -6.56 -10.50
N PRO A 6 9.70 -7.43 -10.06
CA PRO A 6 9.85 -7.77 -8.64
C PRO A 6 10.34 -6.59 -7.80
N ALA A 7 11.06 -5.66 -8.39
CA ALA A 7 11.49 -4.41 -7.76
C ALA A 7 11.73 -3.35 -8.84
N ALA A 8 11.44 -2.09 -8.52
CA ALA A 8 11.77 -0.96 -9.37
C ALA A 8 11.73 0.36 -8.60
N ARG A 9 12.28 1.40 -9.24
CA ARG A 9 12.15 2.79 -8.82
C ARG A 9 11.06 3.45 -9.67
N ILE A 10 10.07 4.03 -9.00
CA ILE A 10 9.03 4.85 -9.61
C ILE A 10 9.49 6.31 -9.45
N ASN A 11 9.96 6.91 -10.51
CA ASN A 11 10.34 8.32 -10.54
C ASN A 11 9.35 9.06 -11.44
N LEU A 12 8.19 9.38 -10.89
CA LEU A 12 7.06 9.95 -11.62
C LEU A 12 6.47 11.12 -10.84
N PRO A 13 6.32 12.30 -11.47
CA PRO A 13 5.82 13.49 -10.81
C PRO A 13 4.33 13.36 -10.45
N ILE A 14 3.96 13.94 -9.31
CA ILE A 14 2.60 13.91 -8.79
C ILE A 14 2.07 15.34 -8.69
N GLN A 15 0.84 15.54 -9.16
CA GLN A 15 0.10 16.78 -8.98
C GLN A 15 -1.34 16.54 -8.54
N ARG A 16 -2.01 17.60 -8.12
CA ARG A 16 -3.44 17.58 -7.80
C ARG A 16 -4.23 17.35 -9.08
N ASN A 17 -5.20 16.45 -9.03
CA ASN A 17 -6.08 16.18 -10.15
C ASN A 17 -7.04 17.38 -10.32
N LEU A 18 -7.00 18.05 -11.47
CA LEU A 18 -7.84 19.21 -11.75
C LEU A 18 -9.32 18.86 -11.88
N LYS A 19 -9.64 17.62 -12.32
CA LYS A 19 -11.03 17.14 -12.46
C LYS A 19 -11.61 16.67 -11.13
N HIS A 20 -10.77 16.18 -10.21
CA HIS A 20 -11.15 15.68 -8.88
C HIS A 20 -10.20 16.24 -7.83
N PRO A 21 -10.37 17.49 -7.36
CA PRO A 21 -9.39 18.22 -6.55
C PRO A 21 -9.02 17.59 -5.20
N THR A 22 -9.76 16.62 -4.73
CA THR A 22 -9.45 15.82 -3.53
C THR A 22 -8.47 14.67 -3.81
N THR A 23 -8.10 14.45 -5.08
CA THR A 23 -7.22 13.37 -5.52
C THR A 23 -5.95 13.91 -6.16
N PHE A 24 -4.98 13.01 -6.36
CA PHE A 24 -3.69 13.30 -6.99
C PHE A 24 -3.44 12.30 -8.13
N VAL A 25 -2.66 12.70 -9.12
CA VAL A 25 -2.34 11.87 -10.29
C VAL A 25 -0.87 11.99 -10.66
N VAL A 26 -0.36 10.98 -11.34
CA VAL A 26 0.92 11.05 -12.04
C VAL A 26 0.68 11.86 -13.32
N GLU A 27 1.33 13.00 -13.42
CA GLU A 27 1.19 13.87 -14.60
C GLU A 27 2.42 14.77 -14.76
N ALA A 28 2.83 15.02 -16.01
CA ALA A 28 3.93 15.92 -16.34
C ALA A 28 3.68 17.33 -15.78
N GLY A 29 4.72 17.95 -15.23
CA GLY A 29 4.61 19.24 -14.56
C GLY A 29 4.22 19.15 -13.08
N GLY A 30 3.91 17.97 -12.58
CA GLY A 30 3.72 17.73 -11.14
C GLY A 30 5.02 17.86 -10.35
N LYS A 31 4.92 17.78 -9.03
CA LYS A 31 6.07 17.78 -8.12
C LYS A 31 6.83 16.46 -8.24
N GLU A 32 8.15 16.53 -8.37
CA GLU A 32 9.04 15.36 -8.36
C GLU A 32 8.71 14.42 -7.20
N SER A 33 8.57 13.15 -7.51
CA SER A 33 8.20 12.13 -6.54
C SER A 33 8.90 10.83 -6.87
N GLU A 34 9.55 10.25 -5.88
CA GLU A 34 10.29 9.01 -6.03
C GLU A 34 9.89 7.99 -4.97
N THR A 35 9.58 6.77 -5.41
CA THR A 35 9.31 5.61 -4.56
C THR A 35 10.06 4.41 -5.10
N PHE A 36 10.88 3.78 -4.28
CA PHE A 36 11.38 2.44 -4.56
C PHE A 36 10.39 1.40 -4.03
N TYR A 37 10.11 0.36 -4.81
CA TYR A 37 9.31 -0.76 -4.34
C TYR A 37 10.02 -2.10 -4.55
N GLU A 38 9.70 -3.05 -3.69
CA GLU A 38 10.15 -4.44 -3.75
C GLU A 38 9.00 -5.38 -3.38
N VAL A 39 8.68 -6.32 -4.26
CA VAL A 39 7.68 -7.37 -4.00
C VAL A 39 8.32 -8.43 -3.11
N LYS A 40 7.82 -8.59 -1.90
CA LYS A 40 8.30 -9.59 -0.93
C LYS A 40 7.70 -10.96 -1.18
N THR A 41 6.41 -11.01 -1.45
CA THR A 41 5.67 -12.25 -1.70
C THR A 41 4.48 -11.96 -2.59
N THR A 42 4.14 -12.90 -3.45
CA THR A 42 2.92 -12.88 -4.27
C THR A 42 2.18 -14.20 -4.09
N LYS A 43 0.89 -14.13 -3.76
CA LYS A 43 0.06 -15.31 -3.49
C LYS A 43 -1.30 -15.17 -4.18
N LYS A 44 -1.72 -16.22 -4.88
CA LYS A 44 -3.11 -16.35 -5.35
C LYS A 44 -3.94 -16.94 -4.22
N PHE A 45 -4.87 -16.16 -3.70
CA PHE A 45 -5.66 -16.56 -2.54
C PHE A 45 -6.67 -17.65 -2.89
N SER A 46 -6.65 -18.73 -2.12
CA SER A 46 -7.71 -19.73 -2.03
C SER A 46 -8.87 -19.21 -1.16
N LEU A 47 -9.95 -19.97 -1.08
CA LEU A 47 -11.03 -19.67 -0.13
C LEU A 47 -10.54 -19.73 1.32
N ALA A 48 -9.67 -20.71 1.64
CA ALA A 48 -9.09 -20.86 2.97
C ALA A 48 -8.24 -19.63 3.36
N ASP A 49 -7.41 -19.12 2.45
CA ASP A 49 -6.63 -17.90 2.68
C ASP A 49 -7.53 -16.69 2.98
N VAL A 50 -8.65 -16.56 2.27
CA VAL A 50 -9.62 -15.47 2.52
C VAL A 50 -10.27 -15.62 3.89
N GLN A 51 -10.67 -16.81 4.28
CA GLN A 51 -11.25 -17.08 5.60
C GLN A 51 -10.25 -16.79 6.72
N GLU A 52 -8.99 -17.21 6.54
CA GLU A 52 -7.93 -16.98 7.51
C GLU A 52 -7.63 -15.50 7.71
N ILE A 53 -7.42 -14.74 6.60
CA ILE A 53 -7.15 -13.31 6.71
C ILE A 53 -8.34 -12.54 7.31
N GLN A 54 -9.57 -12.90 6.97
CA GLN A 54 -10.77 -12.30 7.57
C GLN A 54 -10.84 -12.56 9.07
N LYS A 55 -10.53 -13.79 9.51
CA LYS A 55 -10.46 -14.14 10.93
C LYS A 55 -9.39 -13.32 11.67
N LEU A 56 -8.19 -13.18 11.08
CA LEU A 56 -7.11 -12.38 11.66
C LEU A 56 -7.51 -10.90 11.78
N ILE A 57 -8.12 -10.33 10.75
CA ILE A 57 -8.58 -8.94 10.75
C ILE A 57 -9.64 -8.72 11.85
N GLN A 58 -10.67 -9.57 11.91
CA GLN A 58 -11.78 -9.44 12.87
C GLN A 58 -11.35 -9.70 14.32
N ALA A 59 -10.31 -10.49 14.54
CA ALA A 59 -9.76 -10.71 15.88
C ALA A 59 -9.03 -9.49 16.46
N HIS A 60 -8.59 -8.55 15.61
CA HIS A 60 -7.74 -7.42 16.01
C HIS A 60 -8.32 -6.05 15.64
N SER A 61 -9.48 -6.02 14.98
CA SER A 61 -10.11 -4.77 14.52
C SER A 61 -11.59 -4.97 14.17
N ASP A 62 -12.31 -3.86 14.01
CA ASP A 62 -13.70 -3.83 13.52
C ASP A 62 -13.82 -3.93 11.99
N TYR A 63 -12.71 -4.16 11.29
CA TYR A 63 -12.70 -4.30 9.84
C TYR A 63 -13.19 -5.70 9.41
N SER A 64 -13.73 -5.79 8.20
CA SER A 64 -14.38 -7.02 7.72
C SER A 64 -13.48 -7.94 6.91
N GLY A 65 -12.41 -7.40 6.30
CA GLY A 65 -11.56 -8.12 5.35
C GLY A 65 -12.26 -8.52 4.05
N LYS A 66 -13.43 -7.95 3.75
CA LYS A 66 -14.22 -8.29 2.55
C LYS A 66 -13.57 -7.89 1.23
N GLU A 67 -12.54 -7.07 1.26
CA GLU A 67 -11.76 -6.69 0.08
C GLU A 67 -10.92 -7.85 -0.47
N PHE A 68 -10.59 -8.83 0.37
CA PHE A 68 -9.90 -10.03 -0.08
C PHE A 68 -10.89 -11.04 -0.69
N LYS A 69 -10.53 -11.57 -1.87
CA LYS A 69 -11.37 -12.48 -2.67
C LYS A 69 -10.57 -13.73 -3.07
N ALA A 70 -11.21 -14.89 -3.00
CA ALA A 70 -10.64 -16.11 -3.55
C ALA A 70 -10.45 -16.00 -5.07
N GLY A 71 -9.40 -16.65 -5.57
CA GLY A 71 -9.03 -16.61 -6.99
C GLY A 71 -8.28 -15.35 -7.43
N LYS A 72 -8.16 -14.33 -6.57
CA LYS A 72 -7.38 -13.11 -6.84
C LYS A 72 -5.94 -13.24 -6.34
N THR A 73 -5.04 -12.55 -7.03
CA THR A 73 -3.63 -12.47 -6.64
C THR A 73 -3.40 -11.22 -5.82
N TYR A 74 -2.69 -11.36 -4.71
CA TYR A 74 -2.24 -10.27 -3.85
C TYR A 74 -0.74 -10.35 -3.66
N SER A 75 -0.11 -9.20 -3.44
CA SER A 75 1.33 -9.11 -3.17
C SER A 75 1.58 -8.31 -1.91
N LEU A 76 2.50 -8.79 -1.09
CA LEU A 76 3.12 -8.00 -0.04
C LEU A 76 4.27 -7.22 -0.67
N VAL A 77 4.19 -5.89 -0.60
CA VAL A 77 5.15 -5.00 -1.25
C VAL A 77 5.76 -4.07 -0.21
N MET A 78 7.08 -4.01 -0.15
CA MET A 78 7.80 -3.00 0.60
C MET A 78 7.91 -1.74 -0.26
N LEU A 79 7.56 -0.59 0.33
CA LEU A 79 7.62 0.72 -0.32
C LEU A 79 8.58 1.62 0.46
N ARG A 80 9.53 2.23 -0.24
CA ARG A 80 10.51 3.17 0.33
C ARG A 80 10.43 4.50 -0.43
N PRO A 81 9.63 5.45 0.05
CA PRO A 81 9.58 6.79 -0.54
C PRO A 81 10.83 7.58 -0.14
N THR A 82 11.47 8.25 -1.09
CA THR A 82 12.54 9.23 -0.86
C THR A 82 12.01 10.66 -0.85
N THR A 83 10.77 10.84 -1.29
CA THR A 83 9.98 12.07 -1.23
C THR A 83 8.67 11.82 -0.48
N GLY A 84 8.01 12.86 0.01
CA GLY A 84 6.78 12.75 0.82
C GLY A 84 5.61 13.55 0.23
N ARG A 85 5.18 13.26 -1.01
CA ARG A 85 4.03 13.95 -1.61
C ARG A 85 2.72 13.35 -1.09
N THR A 86 1.69 14.17 -1.08
CA THR A 86 0.34 13.73 -0.65
C THR A 86 -0.09 12.48 -1.42
N HIS A 87 -0.50 11.45 -0.70
CA HIS A 87 -0.93 10.16 -1.23
C HIS A 87 0.11 9.45 -2.14
N GLN A 88 1.38 9.82 -2.08
CA GLN A 88 2.41 9.36 -3.02
C GLN A 88 2.40 7.86 -3.26
N LEU A 89 2.48 7.04 -2.21
CA LEU A 89 2.52 5.57 -2.33
C LEU A 89 1.25 5.03 -2.99
N ARG A 90 0.09 5.57 -2.62
CA ARG A 90 -1.21 5.19 -3.16
C ARG A 90 -1.32 5.53 -4.65
N VAL A 91 -0.90 6.73 -5.05
CA VAL A 91 -0.89 7.22 -6.44
C VAL A 91 0.06 6.40 -7.30
N HIS A 92 1.28 6.16 -6.82
CA HIS A 92 2.28 5.38 -7.54
C HIS A 92 1.83 3.93 -7.75
N MET A 93 1.31 3.25 -6.71
CA MET A 93 0.83 1.88 -6.83
C MET A 93 -0.40 1.78 -7.74
N ASN A 94 -1.29 2.76 -7.71
CA ASN A 94 -2.41 2.82 -8.66
C ASN A 94 -1.92 3.02 -10.10
N TYR A 95 -0.93 3.88 -10.33
CA TYR A 95 -0.33 4.09 -11.66
C TYR A 95 0.26 2.81 -12.24
N LEU A 96 0.86 1.95 -11.41
CA LEU A 96 1.34 0.63 -11.82
C LEU A 96 0.22 -0.39 -12.13
N GLY A 97 -1.05 -0.01 -11.93
CA GLY A 97 -2.20 -0.91 -12.09
C GLY A 97 -2.36 -1.93 -10.94
N THR A 98 -1.67 -1.71 -9.83
CA THR A 98 -1.72 -2.56 -8.63
C THR A 98 -2.04 -1.71 -7.39
N PRO A 99 -3.22 -1.07 -7.34
CA PRO A 99 -3.59 -0.22 -6.22
C PRO A 99 -3.57 -0.97 -4.90
N ILE A 100 -3.33 -0.25 -3.81
CA ILE A 100 -3.31 -0.82 -2.46
C ILE A 100 -4.70 -1.35 -2.10
N VAL A 101 -4.76 -2.52 -1.48
CA VAL A 101 -6.03 -3.12 -1.05
C VAL A 101 -6.71 -2.20 -0.05
N GLY A 102 -8.03 -2.05 -0.17
CA GLY A 102 -8.83 -1.16 0.67
C GLY A 102 -8.69 0.33 0.32
N ASP A 103 -7.99 0.68 -0.74
CA ASP A 103 -7.92 2.07 -1.19
C ASP A 103 -9.24 2.51 -1.85
N ARG A 104 -9.99 3.35 -1.12
CA ARG A 104 -11.29 3.86 -1.56
C ARG A 104 -11.20 5.02 -2.56
N VAL A 105 -10.01 5.62 -2.69
CA VAL A 105 -9.79 6.80 -3.54
C VAL A 105 -9.18 6.41 -4.87
N TYR A 106 -8.16 5.54 -4.84
CA TYR A 106 -7.39 5.15 -6.02
C TYR A 106 -7.60 3.69 -6.43
N GLY A 107 -8.14 2.87 -5.53
CA GLY A 107 -8.38 1.45 -5.78
C GLY A 107 -9.80 1.15 -6.24
N SER A 108 -10.12 -0.12 -6.28
CA SER A 108 -11.46 -0.63 -6.63
C SER A 108 -12.37 -0.84 -5.41
N ALA A 109 -11.91 -0.47 -4.21
CA ALA A 109 -12.72 -0.59 -2.99
C ALA A 109 -13.96 0.30 -3.08
N LYS A 110 -15.11 -0.26 -2.71
CA LYS A 110 -16.36 0.49 -2.72
C LYS A 110 -16.35 1.57 -1.62
N PRO A 111 -16.94 2.76 -1.85
CA PRO A 111 -16.95 3.83 -0.86
C PRO A 111 -17.51 3.44 0.51
N ASN A 112 -18.43 2.47 0.53
CA ASN A 112 -19.16 2.04 1.73
C ASN A 112 -18.59 0.76 2.38
N THR A 113 -17.36 0.35 2.03
CA THR A 113 -16.73 -0.78 2.73
C THR A 113 -16.25 -0.36 4.10
N THR A 114 -16.35 -1.26 5.06
CA THR A 114 -15.83 -1.07 6.43
C THR A 114 -14.34 -1.38 6.53
N ASP A 115 -13.70 -1.76 5.43
CA ASP A 115 -12.31 -2.16 5.43
C ASP A 115 -11.36 -0.95 5.46
N ARG A 116 -10.18 -1.18 6.02
CA ARG A 116 -9.08 -0.22 6.09
C ARG A 116 -8.30 -0.15 4.78
N LEU A 117 -7.50 0.89 4.62
CA LEU A 117 -6.39 0.91 3.68
C LEU A 117 -5.28 -0.03 4.21
N TYR A 118 -4.94 -1.10 3.47
CA TYR A 118 -3.91 -2.06 3.87
C TYR A 118 -2.50 -1.51 3.56
N LEU A 119 -2.19 -0.38 4.17
CA LEU A 119 -0.89 0.29 4.17
C LEU A 119 -0.42 0.44 5.61
N HIS A 120 0.80 -0.02 5.89
CA HIS A 120 1.40 -0.01 7.23
C HIS A 120 2.76 0.68 7.19
N ALA A 121 3.00 1.57 8.15
CA ALA A 121 4.30 2.22 8.34
C ALA A 121 5.19 1.32 9.21
N ALA A 122 5.95 0.43 8.57
CA ALA A 122 6.79 -0.55 9.26
C ALA A 122 8.05 0.05 9.89
N SER A 123 8.58 1.13 9.30
CA SER A 123 9.76 1.81 9.83
C SER A 123 9.74 3.30 9.50
N LEU A 124 10.33 4.08 10.38
CA LEU A 124 10.56 5.51 10.20
C LEU A 124 12.01 5.83 10.59
N GLU A 125 12.76 6.43 9.67
CA GLU A 125 14.09 6.96 9.94
C GLU A 125 14.04 8.49 9.96
N ILE A 126 14.48 9.08 11.05
CA ILE A 126 14.52 10.53 11.24
C ILE A 126 15.88 10.98 11.77
N THR A 127 16.24 12.21 11.45
CA THR A 127 17.38 12.88 12.07
C THR A 127 16.87 13.70 13.26
N ILE A 128 17.35 13.37 14.46
CA ILE A 128 17.04 14.13 15.67
C ILE A 128 18.10 15.19 15.93
N PRO A 129 17.90 16.11 16.89
CA PRO A 129 18.95 17.07 17.30
C PRO A 129 20.30 16.39 17.50
N GLU A 130 21.39 17.14 17.24
CA GLU A 130 22.78 16.65 17.23
C GLU A 130 23.13 15.78 16.01
N SER A 131 22.35 15.90 14.90
CA SER A 131 22.58 15.18 13.64
C SER A 131 22.61 13.66 13.75
N ARG A 132 22.01 13.09 14.82
CA ARG A 132 21.92 11.66 15.02
C ARG A 132 20.71 11.08 14.26
N ARG A 133 20.97 10.09 13.42
CA ARG A 133 19.89 9.33 12.74
C ARG A 133 19.36 8.24 13.67
N VAL A 134 18.04 8.15 13.76
CA VAL A 134 17.35 7.14 14.57
C VAL A 134 16.29 6.46 13.71
N THR A 135 16.24 5.12 13.79
CA THR A 135 15.23 4.32 13.11
C THR A 135 14.26 3.76 14.16
N PHE A 136 12.98 4.03 13.94
CA PHE A 136 11.89 3.42 14.69
C PHE A 136 11.27 2.33 13.82
N THR A 137 10.95 1.20 14.42
CA THR A 137 10.32 0.06 13.75
C THR A 137 9.09 -0.39 14.52
N THR A 138 8.15 -1.01 13.82
CA THR A 138 7.00 -1.67 14.40
C THR A 138 6.75 -2.99 13.70
N ASP A 139 6.15 -3.94 14.40
CA ASP A 139 5.81 -5.24 13.84
C ASP A 139 4.71 -5.12 12.78
N LEU A 140 4.72 -6.05 11.83
CA LEU A 140 3.65 -6.15 10.86
C LEU A 140 2.35 -6.59 11.56
N PRO A 141 1.21 -5.93 11.24
CA PRO A 141 -0.09 -6.38 11.70
C PRO A 141 -0.35 -7.86 11.34
N PRO A 142 -1.11 -8.60 12.16
CA PRO A 142 -1.32 -10.05 11.97
C PRO A 142 -1.83 -10.42 10.57
N GLU A 143 -2.68 -9.62 9.96
CA GLU A 143 -3.22 -9.85 8.62
C GLU A 143 -2.17 -9.81 7.51
N PHE A 144 -1.02 -9.20 7.72
CA PHE A 144 0.09 -9.23 6.76
C PHE A 144 0.90 -10.53 6.87
N GLN A 145 0.81 -11.25 7.98
CA GLN A 145 1.59 -12.46 8.21
C GLN A 145 1.16 -13.65 7.33
N ILE A 146 -0.05 -13.62 6.76
CA ILE A 146 -0.52 -14.63 5.80
C ILE A 146 0.40 -14.77 4.57
N PHE A 147 1.21 -13.75 4.31
CA PHE A 147 2.20 -13.75 3.22
C PHE A 147 3.53 -14.41 3.60
N ASN A 148 3.73 -14.78 4.87
CA ASN A 148 4.94 -15.41 5.36
C ASN A 148 4.83 -16.95 5.45
N GLN A 149 3.68 -17.50 5.01
CA GLN A 149 3.38 -18.93 5.01
C GLN A 149 3.72 -19.60 3.69
#